data_4f43673c90d18015fd8556e68737e033
#
_entry.id   4f43673c90d18015fd8556e68737e033
#
_cell.length_a   1.000
_cell.length_b   1.000
_cell.length_c   1.000
_cell.angle_alpha   90.00
_cell.angle_beta   90.00
_cell.angle_gamma   90.00
#
_symmetry.space_group_name_H-M   'P 1'
#
loop_
_entity.id
_entity.type
_entity.pdbx_description
1 polymer ?
#
loop_
_entity_poly.entity_id
_entity_poly.type
_entity_poly.pdbx_seq_one_letter_code
_entity_poly.pdbx_strand_id
1 'polypeptide(L)'
;GGAGLNPGRVRGGGRVNQVPALCELELDLRYVPGQEPEDLRRELAALANEALAGREVGLELEPMLLARPYVLDPADPWLRLVARCAGQVRGQEIKTRGIKGMTDARFYVERWGVPAAVLGPGRGAQAHGADEFVEISQVRQAALIYALAAVHFLGGGMGREG
;
A
#
# COMPACT_ATOMS: atom_id res chain seq x y z
N GLY A 1 11.43 3.92 -4.98
CA GLY A 1 10.57 5.09 -5.10
C GLY A 1 10.53 5.82 -3.76
N GLY A 2 10.59 7.15 -3.77
CA GLY A 2 10.52 7.96 -2.57
C GLY A 2 9.07 8.16 -2.07
N ALA A 3 8.93 8.86 -0.95
CA ALA A 3 7.66 9.39 -0.48
C ALA A 3 7.01 10.29 -1.54
N GLY A 4 5.70 10.40 -1.50
CA GLY A 4 4.93 11.23 -2.41
C GLY A 4 3.81 11.96 -1.68
N LEU A 5 3.57 13.21 -2.06
CA LEU A 5 2.47 14.01 -1.56
C LEU A 5 1.56 14.40 -2.74
N ASN A 6 0.27 14.12 -2.61
CA ASN A 6 -0.72 14.48 -3.61
C ASN A 6 -1.84 15.31 -2.97
N PRO A 7 -2.02 16.57 -3.38
CA PRO A 7 -3.19 17.36 -3.04
C PRO A 7 -4.41 16.81 -3.79
N GLY A 8 -5.29 16.11 -3.07
CA GLY A 8 -6.42 15.40 -3.66
C GLY A 8 -7.66 16.26 -3.83
N ARG A 9 -7.94 17.10 -2.83
CA ARG A 9 -9.14 17.92 -2.82
C ARG A 9 -8.92 19.23 -2.08
N VAL A 10 -9.50 20.31 -2.59
CA VAL A 10 -9.59 21.62 -1.91
C VAL A 10 -11.05 22.02 -1.82
N ARG A 11 -11.47 22.48 -0.64
CA ARG A 11 -12.81 23.03 -0.41
C ARG A 11 -12.68 24.34 0.35
N GLY A 12 -13.39 25.36 -0.08
CA GLY A 12 -13.46 26.65 0.61
C GLY A 12 -14.43 27.58 -0.06
N GLY A 13 -14.99 28.52 0.73
CA GLY A 13 -15.92 29.51 0.26
C GLY A 13 -17.38 29.02 0.17
N GLY A 14 -18.28 29.99 0.14
CA GLY A 14 -19.73 29.77 -0.01
C GLY A 14 -20.32 30.69 -1.05
N ARG A 15 -20.08 32.00 -0.93
CA ARG A 15 -20.56 33.01 -1.89
C ARG A 15 -19.39 33.73 -2.51
N VAL A 16 -19.53 34.08 -3.81
CA VAL A 16 -18.47 34.71 -4.60
C VAL A 16 -18.03 36.08 -4.11
N ASN A 17 -18.87 36.75 -3.31
CA ASN A 17 -18.63 38.08 -2.74
C ASN A 17 -18.20 38.03 -1.27
N GLN A 18 -17.80 36.88 -0.75
CA GLN A 18 -17.34 36.69 0.63
C GLN A 18 -15.98 36.03 0.65
N VAL A 19 -15.10 36.54 1.51
CA VAL A 19 -13.82 35.86 1.80
C VAL A 19 -14.12 34.62 2.63
N PRO A 20 -13.64 33.42 2.24
CA PRO A 20 -13.84 32.20 3.01
C PRO A 20 -13.25 32.28 4.41
N ALA A 21 -14.02 31.86 5.42
CA ALA A 21 -13.53 31.73 6.79
C ALA A 21 -12.79 30.38 7.01
N LEU A 22 -13.03 29.40 6.15
CA LEU A 22 -12.44 28.05 6.22
C LEU A 22 -12.03 27.59 4.83
N CYS A 23 -10.87 26.95 4.76
CA CYS A 23 -10.41 26.22 3.61
C CYS A 23 -9.88 24.85 4.08
N GLU A 24 -10.42 23.78 3.51
CA GLU A 24 -10.01 22.40 3.77
C GLU A 24 -9.17 21.89 2.60
N LEU A 25 -8.05 21.26 2.91
CA LEU A 25 -7.17 20.61 1.95
C LEU A 25 -6.98 19.14 2.33
N GLU A 26 -7.46 18.22 1.50
CA GLU A 26 -7.22 16.79 1.68
C GLU A 26 -5.95 16.39 0.92
N LEU A 27 -5.00 15.76 1.65
CA LEU A 27 -3.71 15.32 1.12
C LEU A 27 -3.59 13.81 1.21
N ASP A 28 -3.09 13.15 0.16
CA ASP A 28 -2.62 11.76 0.20
C ASP A 28 -1.10 11.76 0.33
N LEU A 29 -0.61 11.45 1.53
CA LEU A 29 0.81 11.34 1.83
C LEU A 29 1.22 9.87 1.82
N ARG A 30 1.99 9.49 0.81
CA ARG A 30 2.56 8.14 0.68
C ARG A 30 4.00 8.15 1.14
N TYR A 31 4.32 7.28 2.08
CA TYR A 31 5.63 7.16 2.67
C TYR A 31 6.16 5.72 2.59
N VAL A 32 7.45 5.57 2.79
CA VAL A 32 8.16 4.30 2.63
C VAL A 32 8.55 3.73 4.00
N PRO A 33 8.83 2.42 4.08
CA PRO A 33 9.37 1.81 5.30
C PRO A 33 10.58 2.57 5.84
N GLY A 34 10.63 2.76 7.17
CA GLY A 34 11.65 3.55 7.85
C GLY A 34 11.31 5.03 8.05
N GLN A 35 10.20 5.50 7.49
CA GLN A 35 9.66 6.81 7.79
C GLN A 35 8.53 6.68 8.82
N GLU A 36 8.56 7.52 9.86
CA GLU A 36 7.52 7.54 10.89
C GLU A 36 6.44 8.56 10.53
N PRO A 37 5.16 8.20 10.58
CA PRO A 37 4.04 9.07 10.23
C PRO A 37 4.02 10.37 11.04
N GLU A 38 4.37 10.30 12.32
CA GLU A 38 4.37 11.47 13.22
C GLU A 38 5.47 12.47 12.85
N ASP A 39 6.61 11.99 12.36
CA ASP A 39 7.69 12.87 11.90
C ASP A 39 7.27 13.60 10.63
N LEU A 40 6.66 12.88 9.69
CA LEU A 40 6.13 13.45 8.45
C LEU A 40 5.00 14.44 8.73
N ARG A 41 4.13 14.15 9.70
CA ARG A 41 3.08 15.08 10.14
C ARG A 41 3.67 16.36 10.71
N ARG A 42 4.72 16.26 11.55
CA ARG A 42 5.42 17.43 12.11
C ARG A 42 6.10 18.27 11.03
N GLU A 43 6.75 17.61 10.06
CA GLU A 43 7.37 18.28 8.92
C GLU A 43 6.33 19.03 8.07
N LEU A 44 5.21 18.35 7.74
CA LEU A 44 4.12 18.96 7.00
C LEU A 44 3.50 20.15 7.74
N ALA A 45 3.30 20.03 9.05
CA ALA A 45 2.81 21.13 9.87
C ALA A 45 3.79 22.32 9.90
N ALA A 46 5.09 22.06 9.98
CA ALA A 46 6.11 23.10 9.95
C ALA A 46 6.10 23.86 8.62
N LEU A 47 6.08 23.15 7.49
CA LEU A 47 6.00 23.74 6.17
C LEU A 47 4.73 24.57 5.97
N ALA A 48 3.59 24.07 6.45
CA ALA A 48 2.32 24.79 6.34
C ALA A 48 2.32 26.06 7.21
N ASN A 49 2.84 25.99 8.44
CA ASN A 49 2.97 27.18 9.31
C ASN A 49 3.93 28.23 8.71
N GLU A 50 5.04 27.79 8.09
CA GLU A 50 5.95 28.68 7.39
C GLU A 50 5.24 29.40 6.23
N ALA A 51 4.45 28.66 5.44
CA ALA A 51 3.67 29.23 4.34
C ALA A 51 2.58 30.21 4.80
N LEU A 52 2.08 30.06 6.01
CA LEU A 52 1.05 30.91 6.62
C LEU A 52 1.63 32.04 7.47
N ALA A 53 2.96 32.14 7.61
CA ALA A 53 3.61 33.16 8.43
C ALA A 53 3.18 34.59 8.04
N GLY A 54 2.86 35.41 9.03
CA GLY A 54 2.37 36.76 8.81
C GLY A 54 0.91 36.89 8.37
N ARG A 55 0.16 35.77 8.35
CA ARG A 55 -1.29 35.75 8.10
C ARG A 55 -2.06 35.43 9.36
N GLU A 56 -3.21 36.07 9.54
CA GLU A 56 -4.13 35.77 10.66
C GLU A 56 -5.00 34.56 10.37
N VAL A 57 -4.36 33.38 10.21
CA VAL A 57 -5.02 32.10 9.93
C VAL A 57 -4.50 31.04 10.89
N GLY A 58 -5.40 30.23 11.43
CA GLY A 58 -5.08 29.03 12.19
C GLY A 58 -4.85 27.84 11.24
N LEU A 59 -4.02 26.90 11.65
CA LEU A 59 -3.81 25.60 10.98
C LEU A 59 -4.21 24.49 11.91
N GLU A 60 -5.06 23.60 11.42
CA GLU A 60 -5.36 22.31 12.03
C GLU A 60 -4.98 21.18 11.06
N LEU A 61 -4.31 20.16 11.55
CA LEU A 61 -3.85 19.02 10.73
C LEU A 61 -4.30 17.71 11.36
N GLU A 62 -5.30 17.07 10.74
CA GLU A 62 -5.89 15.84 11.22
C GLU A 62 -5.59 14.66 10.29
N PRO A 63 -5.13 13.50 10.82
CA PRO A 63 -5.00 12.30 10.03
C PRO A 63 -6.37 11.64 9.81
N MET A 64 -6.80 11.51 8.56
CA MET A 64 -8.04 10.82 8.20
C MET A 64 -7.86 9.29 8.16
N LEU A 65 -6.73 8.84 7.65
CA LEU A 65 -6.36 7.43 7.55
C LEU A 65 -4.85 7.29 7.72
N LEU A 66 -4.46 6.41 8.63
CA LEU A 66 -3.07 6.03 8.82
C LEU A 66 -2.86 4.58 8.40
N ALA A 67 -1.99 4.35 7.41
CA ALA A 67 -1.64 3.02 6.93
C ALA A 67 -0.12 2.88 6.87
N ARG A 68 0.44 2.06 7.77
CA ARG A 68 1.89 1.83 7.80
C ARG A 68 2.33 0.95 6.62
N PRO A 69 3.42 1.27 5.94
CA PRO A 69 4.02 0.38 4.96
C PRO A 69 4.68 -0.80 5.67
N TYR A 70 4.70 -1.95 5.02
CA TYR A 70 5.44 -3.12 5.50
C TYR A 70 6.34 -3.69 4.41
N VAL A 71 7.37 -4.40 4.81
CA VAL A 71 8.27 -5.14 3.91
C VAL A 71 8.42 -6.55 4.46
N LEU A 72 8.31 -7.53 3.59
CA LEU A 72 8.76 -8.89 3.89
C LEU A 72 10.22 -9.01 3.48
N ASP A 73 11.00 -9.71 4.30
CA ASP A 73 12.35 -10.12 3.93
C ASP A 73 12.24 -11.01 2.66
N PRO A 74 13.03 -10.77 1.61
CA PRO A 74 13.10 -11.67 0.47
C PRO A 74 13.44 -13.12 0.85
N ALA A 75 14.08 -13.34 1.99
CA ALA A 75 14.39 -14.64 2.55
C ALA A 75 13.23 -15.27 3.36
N ASP A 76 12.13 -14.54 3.58
CA ASP A 76 10.99 -15.04 4.35
C ASP A 76 10.47 -16.36 3.78
N PRO A 77 10.30 -17.41 4.62
CA PRO A 77 9.89 -18.74 4.16
C PRO A 77 8.54 -18.76 3.46
N TRP A 78 7.59 -17.93 3.91
CA TRP A 78 6.28 -17.81 3.28
C TRP A 78 6.39 -17.19 1.89
N LEU A 79 7.14 -16.09 1.76
CA LEU A 79 7.37 -15.44 0.47
C LEU A 79 8.04 -16.38 -0.54
N ARG A 80 9.06 -17.13 -0.09
CA ARG A 80 9.75 -18.15 -0.91
C ARG A 80 8.82 -19.30 -1.31
N LEU A 81 7.98 -19.78 -0.39
CA LEU A 81 7.00 -20.81 -0.70
C LEU A 81 6.03 -20.36 -1.80
N VAL A 82 5.44 -19.17 -1.65
CA VAL A 82 4.51 -18.61 -2.63
C VAL A 82 5.18 -18.40 -3.99
N ALA A 83 6.40 -17.85 -4.01
CA ALA A 83 7.17 -17.66 -5.24
C ALA A 83 7.48 -18.99 -5.94
N ARG A 84 7.87 -20.03 -5.19
CA ARG A 84 8.11 -21.38 -5.70
C ARG A 84 6.86 -21.99 -6.31
N CYS A 85 5.72 -21.94 -5.61
CA CYS A 85 4.44 -22.44 -6.14
C CYS A 85 4.02 -21.71 -7.42
N ALA A 86 4.19 -20.39 -7.43
CA ALA A 86 3.93 -19.59 -8.63
C ALA A 86 4.86 -19.96 -9.79
N GLY A 87 6.13 -20.22 -9.50
CA GLY A 87 7.11 -20.70 -10.49
C GLY A 87 6.73 -22.04 -11.10
N GLN A 88 6.31 -23.00 -10.28
CA GLN A 88 5.84 -24.31 -10.72
C GLN A 88 4.65 -24.21 -11.68
N VAL A 89 3.65 -23.40 -11.34
CA VAL A 89 2.44 -23.24 -12.18
C VAL A 89 2.74 -22.49 -13.48
N ARG A 90 3.65 -21.52 -13.44
CA ARG A 90 3.96 -20.67 -14.60
C ARG A 90 5.11 -21.17 -15.45
N GLY A 91 5.84 -22.19 -15.01
CA GLY A 91 7.00 -22.73 -15.72
C GLY A 91 8.17 -21.77 -15.84
N GLN A 92 8.30 -20.79 -14.91
CA GLN A 92 9.37 -19.80 -14.92
C GLN A 92 9.68 -19.32 -13.50
N GLU A 93 10.89 -18.84 -13.28
CA GLU A 93 11.26 -18.20 -12.01
C GLU A 93 10.41 -16.95 -11.75
N ILE A 94 9.92 -16.81 -10.51
CA ILE A 94 9.14 -15.66 -10.09
C ILE A 94 9.99 -14.73 -9.23
N LYS A 95 10.22 -13.53 -9.75
CA LYS A 95 10.87 -12.45 -8.99
C LYS A 95 9.83 -11.70 -8.18
N THR A 96 10.06 -11.63 -6.88
CA THR A 96 9.25 -10.83 -5.97
C THR A 96 9.64 -9.34 -6.09
N ARG A 97 8.66 -8.46 -5.86
CA ARG A 97 8.87 -7.01 -5.89
C ARG A 97 7.97 -6.31 -4.91
N GLY A 98 8.38 -5.15 -4.43
CA GLY A 98 7.49 -4.26 -3.68
C GLY A 98 6.41 -3.68 -4.57
N ILE A 99 5.22 -3.46 -4.00
CA ILE A 99 4.12 -2.74 -4.63
C ILE A 99 3.96 -1.37 -3.97
N LYS A 100 3.55 -0.36 -4.74
CA LYS A 100 3.33 0.99 -4.24
C LYS A 100 1.88 1.23 -3.78
N GLY A 101 1.02 0.23 -3.93
CA GLY A 101 -0.39 0.30 -3.56
C GLY A 101 -0.62 -0.08 -2.09
N MET A 102 -1.67 0.47 -1.51
CA MET A 102 -2.18 0.03 -0.22
C MET A 102 -3.03 -1.23 -0.42
N THR A 103 -2.83 -2.24 0.42
CA THR A 103 -3.63 -3.48 0.41
C THR A 103 -3.99 -3.87 1.83
N ASP A 104 -5.04 -4.67 1.99
CA ASP A 104 -5.47 -5.20 3.30
C ASP A 104 -4.46 -6.19 3.89
N ALA A 105 -3.48 -6.66 3.12
CA ALA A 105 -2.38 -7.48 3.59
C ALA A 105 -1.64 -6.83 4.79
N ARG A 106 -1.59 -5.49 4.86
CA ARG A 106 -1.01 -4.75 5.99
C ARG A 106 -1.65 -5.11 7.33
N PHE A 107 -2.96 -5.38 7.38
CA PHE A 107 -3.65 -5.72 8.62
C PHE A 107 -3.15 -7.04 9.22
N TYR A 108 -2.80 -8.02 8.38
CA TYR A 108 -2.23 -9.28 8.83
C TYR A 108 -0.85 -9.07 9.46
N VAL A 109 -0.03 -8.22 8.85
CA VAL A 109 1.30 -7.91 9.35
C VAL A 109 1.23 -7.05 10.62
N GLU A 110 0.46 -5.96 10.59
CA GLU A 110 0.40 -5.00 11.70
C GLU A 110 -0.27 -5.55 12.96
N ARG A 111 -1.39 -6.28 12.80
CA ARG A 111 -2.18 -6.73 13.95
C ARG A 111 -1.77 -8.08 14.49
N TRP A 112 -1.30 -8.97 13.63
CA TRP A 112 -1.05 -10.37 14.00
C TRP A 112 0.39 -10.81 13.77
N GLY A 113 1.26 -9.96 13.23
CA GLY A 113 2.64 -10.31 12.91
C GLY A 113 2.77 -11.43 11.86
N VAL A 114 1.71 -11.65 11.08
CA VAL A 114 1.67 -12.73 10.08
C VAL A 114 2.23 -12.20 8.76
N PRO A 115 3.24 -12.86 8.16
CA PRO A 115 3.76 -12.45 6.88
C PRO A 115 2.69 -12.56 5.80
N ALA A 116 2.50 -11.50 5.01
CA ALA A 116 1.49 -11.44 3.96
C ALA A 116 2.10 -11.03 2.63
N ALA A 117 1.99 -11.91 1.63
CA ALA A 117 2.40 -11.65 0.26
C ALA A 117 1.16 -11.33 -0.60
N VAL A 118 1.28 -10.35 -1.49
CA VAL A 118 0.22 -9.99 -2.44
C VAL A 118 0.44 -10.71 -3.74
N LEU A 119 -0.49 -11.56 -4.11
CA LEU A 119 -0.48 -12.32 -5.36
C LEU A 119 -1.90 -12.37 -5.94
N GLY A 120 -2.03 -12.17 -7.24
CA GLY A 120 -3.30 -12.29 -7.93
C GLY A 120 -3.13 -12.33 -9.45
N PRO A 121 -4.20 -12.68 -10.18
CA PRO A 121 -4.21 -12.59 -11.64
C PRO A 121 -4.30 -11.12 -12.08
N GLY A 122 -4.01 -10.85 -13.35
CA GLY A 122 -4.08 -9.53 -13.94
C GLY A 122 -2.76 -8.76 -13.91
N ARG A 123 -2.81 -7.55 -14.40
CA ARG A 123 -1.68 -6.62 -14.45
C ARG A 123 -2.02 -5.36 -13.65
N GLY A 124 -1.20 -4.99 -12.69
CA GLY A 124 -1.42 -3.81 -11.86
C GLY A 124 -1.60 -2.49 -12.65
N ALA A 125 -1.07 -2.42 -13.87
CA ALA A 125 -1.25 -1.27 -14.75
C ALA A 125 -2.68 -1.13 -15.32
N GLN A 126 -3.49 -2.17 -15.25
CA GLN A 126 -4.89 -2.18 -15.71
C GLN A 126 -5.88 -1.95 -14.55
N ALA A 127 -5.42 -2.05 -13.31
CA ALA A 127 -6.26 -1.86 -12.15
C ALA A 127 -6.80 -0.42 -12.11
N HIS A 128 -8.09 -0.30 -11.80
CA HIS A 128 -8.82 0.99 -11.74
C HIS A 128 -8.99 1.72 -13.08
N GLY A 129 -8.73 1.04 -14.20
CA GLY A 129 -8.99 1.57 -15.55
C GLY A 129 -10.46 1.37 -15.97
N ALA A 130 -10.93 2.16 -16.96
CA ALA A 130 -12.29 2.04 -17.49
C ALA A 130 -12.56 0.68 -18.15
N ASP A 131 -11.52 0.08 -18.76
CA ASP A 131 -11.58 -1.22 -19.45
C ASP A 131 -10.74 -2.26 -18.70
N GLU A 132 -10.90 -2.34 -17.36
CA GLU A 132 -10.21 -3.30 -16.54
C GLU A 132 -10.65 -4.72 -16.89
N PHE A 133 -9.70 -5.60 -17.17
CA PHE A 133 -9.96 -7.01 -17.47
C PHE A 133 -8.91 -7.94 -16.87
N VAL A 134 -9.24 -9.21 -16.78
CA VAL A 134 -8.32 -10.26 -16.39
C VAL A 134 -8.46 -11.46 -17.33
N GLU A 135 -7.34 -12.04 -17.74
CA GLU A 135 -7.30 -13.26 -18.54
C GLU A 135 -7.79 -14.45 -17.71
N ILE A 136 -8.75 -15.22 -18.25
CA ILE A 136 -9.29 -16.43 -17.57
C ILE A 136 -8.17 -17.44 -17.26
N SER A 137 -7.19 -17.56 -18.13
CA SER A 137 -6.00 -18.39 -17.92
C SER A 137 -5.23 -17.99 -16.67
N GLN A 138 -5.09 -16.70 -16.42
CA GLN A 138 -4.42 -16.18 -15.21
C GLN A 138 -5.23 -16.45 -13.95
N VAL A 139 -6.56 -16.37 -14.01
CA VAL A 139 -7.44 -16.74 -12.89
C VAL A 139 -7.25 -18.20 -12.50
N ARG A 140 -7.21 -19.10 -13.50
CA ARG A 140 -6.95 -20.54 -13.27
C ARG A 140 -5.56 -20.78 -12.67
N GLN A 141 -4.53 -20.09 -13.19
CA GLN A 141 -3.17 -20.17 -12.63
C GLN A 141 -3.13 -19.70 -11.18
N ALA A 142 -3.78 -18.59 -10.86
CA ALA A 142 -3.84 -18.07 -9.50
C ALA A 142 -4.50 -19.08 -8.54
N ALA A 143 -5.62 -19.68 -8.95
CA ALA A 143 -6.29 -20.70 -8.15
C ALA A 143 -5.39 -21.93 -7.88
N LEU A 144 -4.64 -22.39 -8.88
CA LEU A 144 -3.67 -23.47 -8.70
C LEU A 144 -2.52 -23.07 -7.77
N ILE A 145 -2.00 -21.86 -7.88
CA ILE A 145 -0.95 -21.35 -6.99
C ILE A 145 -1.44 -21.31 -5.54
N TYR A 146 -2.66 -20.81 -5.29
CA TYR A 146 -3.23 -20.78 -3.94
C TYR A 146 -3.40 -22.19 -3.37
N ALA A 147 -3.93 -23.12 -4.16
CA ALA A 147 -4.08 -24.50 -3.73
C ALA A 147 -2.73 -25.17 -3.39
N LEU A 148 -1.72 -25.00 -4.24
CA LEU A 148 -0.38 -25.53 -3.97
C LEU A 148 0.26 -24.90 -2.73
N ALA A 149 0.17 -23.58 -2.57
CA ALA A 149 0.70 -22.89 -1.40
C ALA A 149 0.03 -23.38 -0.12
N ALA A 150 -1.30 -23.55 -0.12
CA ALA A 150 -2.04 -24.08 1.02
C ALA A 150 -1.63 -25.53 1.36
N VAL A 151 -1.54 -26.40 0.38
CA VAL A 151 -1.12 -27.81 0.59
C VAL A 151 0.29 -27.88 1.15
N HIS A 152 1.24 -27.15 0.60
CA HIS A 152 2.62 -27.14 1.10
C HIS A 152 2.73 -26.51 2.51
N PHE A 153 1.97 -25.45 2.77
CA PHE A 153 1.95 -24.82 4.08
C PHE A 153 1.39 -25.77 5.15
N LEU A 154 0.22 -26.37 4.91
CA LEU A 154 -0.46 -27.28 5.83
C LEU A 154 0.23 -28.65 5.94
N GLY A 155 0.86 -29.11 4.87
CA GLY A 155 1.61 -30.37 4.85
C GLY A 155 2.98 -30.33 5.53
N GLY A 156 3.33 -29.24 6.22
CA GLY A 156 4.57 -29.11 6.98
C GLY A 156 5.81 -28.76 6.14
N GLY A 157 5.61 -28.28 4.92
CA GLY A 157 6.72 -27.91 4.01
C GLY A 157 7.53 -26.69 4.43
N MET A 158 7.15 -25.99 5.48
CA MET A 158 7.91 -24.86 6.04
C MET A 158 8.81 -25.21 7.24
N GLY A 159 8.76 -26.42 7.75
CA GLY A 159 9.43 -26.80 9.01
C GLY A 159 10.45 -27.94 8.93
N ARG A 160 10.87 -28.36 7.74
CA ARG A 160 11.83 -29.47 7.58
C ARG A 160 13.00 -29.12 6.65
N GLU A 161 13.64 -28.00 6.88
CA GLU A 161 15.03 -27.83 6.49
C GLU A 161 15.81 -27.65 7.80
N GLY A 162 16.39 -28.81 8.26
CA GLY A 162 17.30 -28.90 9.40
C GLY A 162 18.69 -28.40 9.03
#